data_a8ec5611da070c9ee2904080d176cf1e
#
_entry.id   a8ec5611da070c9ee2904080d176cf1e
#
_cell.length_a   1.000
_cell.length_b   1.000
_cell.length_c   1.000
_cell.angle_alpha   90.00
_cell.angle_beta   90.00
_cell.angle_gamma   90.00
#
_symmetry.space_group_name_H-M   'P 1'
#
loop_
_entity.id
_entity.type
_entity.pdbx_description
1 polymer ?
#
loop_
_entity_poly.entity_id
_entity_poly.type
_entity_poly.pdbx_seq_one_letter_code
_entity_poly.pdbx_strand_id
1 'polypeptide(L)'
;MKKIKHSFFRIFKNIVTLFPKLGINRKTFGAGRVYDFFYKLFWPYKKAIEIQGSKMLIDSKNTPPEILKTFETYAENLVHEKATTELFKKIVKNGDMVVDLGANIGYFTLLAAKLVGSSGKVFAFEPEPRNYSYLVKNIKLNNYNQASAFQKAVSDKKGKTKLYICDYDTGHHTINKPTGIEAYSRGRAVLEKSIDIETITLDDFFKGKEESIDVTKMDVEGAEALTLAGMDNILRKNKKLKMFIEFFPLLIEKMGSSSEEFINKLLKDYKFSIFVIPEDYNAKIEKLREINTVEEIMNLCKGKEYHINLFLERKWE
;
A
#
# COMPACT_ATOMS: atom_id res chain seq x y z
N MET A 1 -22.96 -11.11 -22.47
CA MET A 1 -21.52 -11.38 -22.58
C MET A 1 -20.72 -11.07 -21.30
N LYS A 2 -20.88 -9.92 -20.62
CA LYS A 2 -20.11 -9.55 -19.42
C LYS A 2 -20.36 -10.51 -18.23
N LYS A 3 -21.62 -10.83 -17.91
CA LYS A 3 -21.99 -11.79 -16.84
C LYS A 3 -21.45 -13.19 -17.10
N ILE A 4 -21.44 -13.65 -18.36
CA ILE A 4 -20.95 -14.97 -18.74
C ILE A 4 -19.43 -15.07 -18.51
N LYS A 5 -18.64 -14.05 -18.90
CA LYS A 5 -17.19 -14.01 -18.64
C LYS A 5 -16.86 -14.02 -17.14
N HIS A 6 -17.62 -13.29 -16.31
CA HIS A 6 -17.44 -13.33 -14.85
C HIS A 6 -17.71 -14.72 -14.27
N SER A 7 -18.76 -15.40 -14.75
CA SER A 7 -19.06 -16.76 -14.28
C SER A 7 -17.96 -17.75 -14.68
N PHE A 8 -17.48 -17.69 -15.92
CA PHE A 8 -16.34 -18.53 -16.36
C PHE A 8 -15.06 -18.22 -15.58
N PHE A 9 -14.77 -16.95 -15.31
CA PHE A 9 -13.61 -16.57 -14.53
C PHE A 9 -13.68 -17.09 -13.09
N ARG A 10 -14.86 -17.02 -12.43
CA ARG A 10 -15.07 -17.62 -11.09
C ARG A 10 -14.90 -19.12 -11.09
N ILE A 11 -15.46 -19.82 -12.09
CA ILE A 11 -15.30 -21.28 -12.22
C ILE A 11 -13.81 -21.62 -12.40
N PHE A 12 -13.11 -20.91 -13.27
CA PHE A 12 -11.67 -21.10 -13.47
C PHE A 12 -10.89 -20.89 -12.17
N LYS A 13 -11.16 -19.81 -11.40
CA LYS A 13 -10.54 -19.58 -10.10
C LYS A 13 -10.78 -20.75 -9.13
N ASN A 14 -12.01 -21.21 -9.03
CA ASN A 14 -12.35 -22.33 -8.15
C ASN A 14 -11.62 -23.62 -8.54
N ILE A 15 -11.47 -23.91 -9.82
CA ILE A 15 -10.70 -25.05 -10.30
C ILE A 15 -9.22 -24.90 -9.93
N VAL A 16 -8.66 -23.70 -10.11
CA VAL A 16 -7.25 -23.45 -9.84
C VAL A 16 -6.91 -23.49 -8.36
N THR A 17 -7.85 -23.15 -7.46
CA THR A 17 -7.65 -23.30 -6.01
C THR A 17 -7.53 -24.76 -5.56
N LEU A 18 -7.90 -25.72 -6.40
CA LEU A 18 -7.71 -27.15 -6.15
C LEU A 18 -6.30 -27.64 -6.52
N PHE A 19 -5.59 -26.94 -7.40
CA PHE A 19 -4.28 -27.36 -7.91
C PHE A 19 -3.22 -27.55 -6.81
N PRO A 20 -3.06 -26.65 -5.82
CA PRO A 20 -2.12 -26.88 -4.71
C PRO A 20 -2.44 -28.14 -3.91
N LYS A 21 -3.72 -28.49 -3.76
CA LYS A 21 -4.16 -29.72 -3.08
C LYS A 21 -3.78 -30.99 -3.86
N LEU A 22 -3.57 -30.86 -5.17
CA LEU A 22 -3.12 -31.92 -6.08
C LEU A 22 -1.60 -31.90 -6.32
N GLY A 23 -0.83 -31.12 -5.55
CA GLY A 23 0.61 -30.97 -5.71
C GLY A 23 1.03 -30.16 -6.95
N ILE A 24 0.08 -29.55 -7.66
CA ILE A 24 0.33 -28.72 -8.83
C ILE A 24 0.50 -27.27 -8.36
N ASN A 25 1.71 -26.76 -8.38
CA ASN A 25 1.99 -25.36 -8.09
C ASN A 25 2.44 -24.62 -9.36
N ARG A 26 2.53 -23.28 -9.31
CA ARG A 26 2.97 -22.47 -10.46
C ARG A 26 4.37 -22.83 -11.00
N LYS A 27 5.21 -23.44 -10.16
CA LYS A 27 6.55 -23.93 -10.53
C LYS A 27 6.52 -25.35 -11.16
N THR A 28 5.38 -26.06 -11.09
CA THR A 28 5.21 -27.33 -11.77
C THR A 28 5.29 -27.11 -13.28
N PHE A 29 6.10 -27.91 -13.97
CA PHE A 29 6.49 -27.78 -15.38
C PHE A 29 5.34 -27.26 -16.28
N GLY A 30 5.46 -26.03 -16.78
CA GLY A 30 4.46 -25.39 -17.67
C GLY A 30 3.16 -24.91 -17.03
N ALA A 31 2.84 -25.32 -15.80
CA ALA A 31 1.55 -24.99 -15.15
C ALA A 31 1.36 -23.48 -14.95
N GLY A 32 2.42 -22.74 -14.62
CA GLY A 32 2.35 -21.29 -14.48
C GLY A 32 1.98 -20.58 -15.77
N ARG A 33 2.57 -20.97 -16.90
CA ARG A 33 2.24 -20.39 -18.24
C ARG A 33 0.82 -20.69 -18.66
N VAL A 34 0.35 -21.90 -18.41
CA VAL A 34 -1.02 -22.34 -18.71
C VAL A 34 -2.01 -21.52 -17.84
N TYR A 35 -1.71 -21.40 -16.54
CA TYR A 35 -2.49 -20.56 -15.64
C TYR A 35 -2.60 -19.12 -16.13
N ASP A 36 -1.46 -18.48 -16.43
CA ASP A 36 -1.41 -17.08 -16.87
C ASP A 36 -2.14 -16.87 -18.20
N PHE A 37 -2.06 -17.84 -19.12
CA PHE A 37 -2.81 -17.81 -20.37
C PHE A 37 -4.33 -17.83 -20.12
N PHE A 38 -4.83 -18.78 -19.34
CA PHE A 38 -6.26 -18.89 -19.04
C PHE A 38 -6.74 -17.73 -18.17
N TYR A 39 -5.92 -17.25 -17.22
CA TYR A 39 -6.23 -16.10 -16.40
C TYR A 39 -6.46 -14.85 -17.27
N LYS A 40 -5.57 -14.57 -18.22
CA LYS A 40 -5.72 -13.48 -19.18
C LYS A 40 -6.90 -13.68 -20.15
N LEU A 41 -7.12 -14.91 -20.63
CA LEU A 41 -8.20 -15.24 -21.53
C LEU A 41 -9.59 -15.01 -20.90
N PHE A 42 -9.76 -15.43 -19.67
CA PHE A 42 -11.02 -15.32 -18.94
C PHE A 42 -11.19 -14.00 -18.21
N TRP A 43 -10.16 -13.13 -18.20
CA TRP A 43 -10.22 -11.84 -17.53
C TRP A 43 -11.46 -11.03 -17.96
N PRO A 44 -12.38 -10.73 -17.02
CA PRO A 44 -13.68 -10.18 -17.39
C PRO A 44 -13.71 -8.66 -17.55
N TYR A 45 -12.63 -7.99 -17.13
CA TYR A 45 -12.61 -6.54 -17.05
C TYR A 45 -12.11 -5.92 -18.36
N LYS A 46 -12.62 -4.72 -18.67
CA LYS A 46 -12.18 -3.91 -19.82
C LYS A 46 -10.80 -3.28 -19.53
N LYS A 47 -10.32 -2.45 -20.46
CA LYS A 47 -9.04 -1.72 -20.35
C LYS A 47 -8.90 -0.84 -19.10
N ALA A 48 -10.01 -0.42 -18.48
CA ALA A 48 -10.04 0.27 -17.23
C ALA A 48 -11.29 -0.12 -16.43
N ILE A 49 -11.17 -0.12 -15.11
CA ILE A 49 -12.29 -0.23 -14.16
C ILE A 49 -12.44 1.10 -13.42
N GLU A 50 -13.64 1.39 -12.97
CA GLU A 50 -13.90 2.51 -12.08
C GLU A 50 -13.94 2.02 -10.63
N ILE A 51 -13.06 2.58 -9.80
CA ILE A 51 -12.94 2.27 -8.38
C ILE A 51 -12.96 3.58 -7.63
N GLN A 52 -13.84 3.71 -6.63
CA GLN A 52 -13.99 4.94 -5.83
C GLN A 52 -14.19 6.21 -6.69
N GLY A 53 -14.76 6.04 -7.90
CA GLY A 53 -15.03 7.12 -8.86
C GLY A 53 -13.79 7.62 -9.62
N SER A 54 -12.70 6.85 -9.62
CA SER A 54 -11.52 7.04 -10.46
C SER A 54 -11.32 5.85 -11.38
N LYS A 55 -10.81 6.08 -12.57
CA LYS A 55 -10.48 5.03 -13.54
C LYS A 55 -9.09 4.47 -13.25
N MET A 56 -8.99 3.15 -13.12
CA MET A 56 -7.71 2.45 -13.04
C MET A 56 -7.51 1.59 -14.27
N LEU A 57 -6.35 1.72 -14.91
CA LEU A 57 -5.97 1.00 -16.12
C LEU A 57 -5.81 -0.49 -15.82
N ILE A 58 -6.51 -1.32 -16.59
CA ILE A 58 -6.37 -2.76 -16.58
C ILE A 58 -6.25 -3.24 -18.02
N ASP A 59 -5.05 -3.28 -18.56
CA ASP A 59 -4.80 -3.91 -19.84
C ASP A 59 -4.37 -5.35 -19.66
N SER A 60 -5.34 -6.28 -19.64
CA SER A 60 -5.07 -7.70 -19.40
C SER A 60 -4.12 -8.34 -20.43
N LYS A 61 -3.97 -7.77 -21.61
CA LYS A 61 -3.07 -8.30 -22.64
C LYS A 61 -1.61 -7.99 -22.33
N ASN A 62 -1.36 -6.76 -21.86
CA ASN A 62 -0.01 -6.24 -21.60
C ASN A 62 0.31 -6.11 -20.11
N THR A 63 -0.66 -6.36 -19.23
CA THR A 63 -0.47 -6.32 -17.77
C THR A 63 0.11 -7.64 -17.29
N PRO A 64 1.20 -7.63 -16.53
CA PRO A 64 1.71 -8.83 -15.86
C PRO A 64 0.67 -9.49 -14.97
N PRO A 65 0.66 -10.82 -14.82
CA PRO A 65 -0.32 -11.53 -14.00
C PRO A 65 -0.34 -11.08 -12.54
N GLU A 66 0.80 -10.67 -12.01
CA GLU A 66 0.98 -10.17 -10.65
C GLU A 66 0.15 -8.89 -10.43
N ILE A 67 0.24 -7.94 -11.35
CA ILE A 67 -0.52 -6.69 -11.32
C ILE A 67 -2.01 -6.95 -11.58
N LEU A 68 -2.34 -7.90 -12.48
CA LEU A 68 -3.73 -8.29 -12.70
C LEU A 68 -4.38 -8.79 -11.42
N LYS A 69 -3.64 -9.51 -10.58
CA LYS A 69 -4.15 -10.00 -9.30
C LYS A 69 -4.46 -8.85 -8.32
N THR A 70 -3.61 -7.84 -8.24
CA THR A 70 -3.87 -6.63 -7.46
C THR A 70 -5.15 -5.94 -7.95
N PHE A 71 -5.30 -5.79 -9.26
CA PHE A 71 -6.54 -5.26 -9.85
C PHE A 71 -7.76 -6.11 -9.58
N GLU A 72 -7.62 -7.43 -9.54
CA GLU A 72 -8.72 -8.34 -9.21
C GLU A 72 -9.27 -8.05 -7.82
N THR A 73 -8.38 -7.92 -6.83
CA THR A 73 -8.75 -7.59 -5.46
C THR A 73 -9.53 -6.27 -5.40
N TYR A 74 -9.08 -5.25 -6.12
CA TYR A 74 -9.78 -3.96 -6.19
C TYR A 74 -11.12 -4.04 -6.92
N ALA A 75 -11.19 -4.84 -8.00
CA ALA A 75 -12.36 -4.92 -8.85
C ALA A 75 -13.49 -5.79 -8.28
N GLU A 76 -13.15 -6.84 -7.53
CA GLU A 76 -14.15 -7.73 -6.91
C GLU A 76 -14.95 -7.01 -5.81
N ASN A 77 -14.27 -6.21 -5.01
CA ASN A 77 -14.87 -5.53 -3.87
C ASN A 77 -15.21 -4.05 -4.16
N LEU A 78 -14.72 -3.49 -5.28
CA LEU A 78 -14.78 -2.05 -5.62
C LEU A 78 -14.21 -1.14 -4.52
N VAL A 79 -13.51 -1.74 -3.56
CA VAL A 79 -12.86 -1.07 -2.45
C VAL A 79 -11.68 -1.91 -1.96
N HIS A 80 -10.57 -1.27 -1.70
CA HIS A 80 -9.40 -1.83 -1.04
C HIS A 80 -9.36 -1.31 0.40
N GLU A 81 -8.98 -2.13 1.37
CA GLU A 81 -8.95 -1.76 2.79
C GLU A 81 -10.19 -0.94 3.18
N LYS A 82 -11.36 -1.57 3.17
CA LYS A 82 -12.65 -0.85 3.27
C LYS A 82 -12.70 0.15 4.42
N ALA A 83 -12.27 -0.25 5.61
CA ALA A 83 -12.31 0.62 6.79
C ALA A 83 -11.33 1.80 6.65
N THR A 84 -10.08 1.54 6.21
CA THR A 84 -9.09 2.58 5.93
C THR A 84 -9.60 3.54 4.86
N THR A 85 -10.16 3.02 3.77
CA THR A 85 -10.72 3.82 2.67
C THR A 85 -11.85 4.73 3.15
N GLU A 86 -12.80 4.22 3.93
CA GLU A 86 -13.92 5.03 4.43
C GLU A 86 -13.46 6.10 5.44
N LEU A 87 -12.47 5.77 6.29
CA LEU A 87 -11.86 6.75 7.18
C LEU A 87 -11.08 7.81 6.38
N PHE A 88 -10.28 7.39 5.41
CA PHE A 88 -9.51 8.27 4.54
C PHE A 88 -10.40 9.30 3.84
N LYS A 89 -11.57 8.89 3.34
CA LYS A 89 -12.59 9.80 2.76
C LYS A 89 -13.12 10.81 3.77
N LYS A 90 -13.25 10.43 5.03
CA LYS A 90 -13.71 11.34 6.08
C LYS A 90 -12.65 12.36 6.49
N ILE A 91 -11.38 11.95 6.45
CA ILE A 91 -10.24 12.75 6.93
C ILE A 91 -9.74 13.71 5.86
N VAL A 92 -9.49 13.25 4.63
CA VAL A 92 -8.98 14.09 3.54
C VAL A 92 -10.02 15.10 3.09
N LYS A 93 -9.63 16.35 2.98
CA LYS A 93 -10.48 17.49 2.61
C LYS A 93 -10.05 18.13 1.29
N ASN A 94 -10.97 18.87 0.70
CA ASN A 94 -10.62 19.70 -0.45
C ASN A 94 -9.55 20.72 -0.06
N GLY A 95 -8.53 20.86 -0.88
CA GLY A 95 -7.38 21.74 -0.65
C GLY A 95 -6.23 21.12 0.13
N ASP A 96 -6.39 19.93 0.73
CA ASP A 96 -5.33 19.26 1.49
C ASP A 96 -4.13 18.93 0.62
N MET A 97 -2.97 18.87 1.26
CA MET A 97 -1.76 18.23 0.74
C MET A 97 -1.64 16.83 1.30
N VAL A 98 -1.67 15.84 0.41
CA VAL A 98 -1.55 14.42 0.75
C VAL A 98 -0.23 13.85 0.23
N VAL A 99 0.45 13.06 1.09
CA VAL A 99 1.63 12.28 0.71
C VAL A 99 1.30 10.79 0.82
N ASP A 100 1.51 10.05 -0.28
CA ASP A 100 1.24 8.63 -0.40
C ASP A 100 2.57 7.87 -0.57
N LEU A 101 2.97 7.13 0.46
CA LEU A 101 4.25 6.42 0.56
C LEU A 101 4.02 4.92 0.37
N GLY A 102 4.60 4.36 -0.68
CA GLY A 102 4.28 3.02 -1.16
C GLY A 102 3.01 3.03 -2.01
N ALA A 103 2.92 4.00 -2.92
CA ALA A 103 1.69 4.26 -3.68
C ALA A 103 1.24 3.10 -4.59
N ASN A 104 2.10 2.11 -4.81
CA ASN A 104 1.84 0.96 -5.68
C ASN A 104 1.29 1.43 -7.04
N ILE A 105 0.19 0.89 -7.52
CA ILE A 105 -0.45 1.29 -8.78
C ILE A 105 -1.40 2.48 -8.64
N GLY A 106 -1.52 3.06 -7.43
CA GLY A 106 -2.15 4.35 -7.18
C GLY A 106 -3.55 4.34 -6.58
N TYR A 107 -3.97 3.30 -5.86
CA TYR A 107 -5.31 3.28 -5.27
C TYR A 107 -5.57 4.48 -4.35
N PHE A 108 -4.75 4.66 -3.31
CA PHE A 108 -4.89 5.79 -2.39
C PHE A 108 -4.49 7.12 -3.04
N THR A 109 -3.51 7.14 -3.94
CA THR A 109 -3.15 8.32 -4.73
C THR A 109 -4.33 8.88 -5.52
N LEU A 110 -5.07 8.04 -6.24
CA LEU A 110 -6.23 8.47 -7.03
C LEU A 110 -7.38 8.90 -6.15
N LEU A 111 -7.61 8.18 -5.05
CA LEU A 111 -8.61 8.56 -4.07
C LEU A 111 -8.29 9.92 -3.45
N ALA A 112 -7.04 10.14 -3.02
CA ALA A 112 -6.55 11.42 -2.52
C ALA A 112 -6.74 12.54 -3.56
N ALA A 113 -6.27 12.34 -4.80
CA ALA A 113 -6.38 13.33 -5.86
C ALA A 113 -7.82 13.75 -6.14
N LYS A 114 -8.76 12.79 -6.07
CA LYS A 114 -10.19 13.10 -6.19
C LYS A 114 -10.71 13.93 -5.02
N LEU A 115 -10.32 13.59 -3.79
CA LEU A 115 -10.80 14.24 -2.57
C LEU A 115 -10.25 15.66 -2.39
N VAL A 116 -8.95 15.86 -2.64
CA VAL A 116 -8.32 17.17 -2.48
C VAL A 116 -8.75 18.18 -3.55
N GLY A 117 -9.32 17.71 -4.65
CA GLY A 117 -9.76 18.59 -5.75
C GLY A 117 -8.59 19.30 -6.44
N SER A 118 -8.91 20.31 -7.25
CA SER A 118 -7.91 21.08 -8.02
C SER A 118 -7.07 22.04 -7.18
N SER A 119 -7.51 22.37 -5.98
CA SER A 119 -6.80 23.29 -5.05
C SER A 119 -5.80 22.57 -4.14
N GLY A 120 -5.94 21.25 -3.99
CA GLY A 120 -5.00 20.45 -3.18
C GLY A 120 -3.84 19.92 -3.99
N LYS A 121 -2.98 19.13 -3.32
CA LYS A 121 -1.81 18.47 -3.93
C LYS A 121 -1.66 17.04 -3.44
N VAL A 122 -1.19 16.16 -4.31
CA VAL A 122 -0.83 14.78 -3.95
C VAL A 122 0.58 14.48 -4.43
N PHE A 123 1.42 13.98 -3.52
CA PHE A 123 2.78 13.52 -3.81
C PHE A 123 2.84 12.03 -3.53
N ALA A 124 3.04 11.23 -4.56
CA ALA A 124 3.04 9.77 -4.47
C ALA A 124 4.43 9.20 -4.73
N PHE A 125 4.91 8.34 -3.83
CA PHE A 125 6.23 7.71 -3.93
C PHE A 125 6.06 6.21 -4.11
N GLU A 126 6.62 5.68 -5.21
CA GLU A 126 6.59 4.26 -5.56
C GLU A 126 7.92 3.86 -6.19
N PRO A 127 8.74 3.04 -5.52
CA PRO A 127 10.07 2.71 -6.02
C PRO A 127 10.08 1.68 -7.15
N GLU A 128 9.11 0.76 -7.21
CA GLU A 128 9.11 -0.32 -8.20
C GLU A 128 8.72 0.24 -9.60
N PRO A 129 9.56 0.06 -10.64
CA PRO A 129 9.37 0.70 -11.94
C PRO A 129 8.05 0.37 -12.63
N ARG A 130 7.53 -0.86 -12.48
CA ARG A 130 6.28 -1.28 -13.12
C ARG A 130 5.07 -0.67 -12.41
N ASN A 131 5.03 -0.75 -11.08
CA ASN A 131 4.00 -0.11 -10.27
C ASN A 131 3.99 1.40 -10.53
N TYR A 132 5.16 2.04 -10.49
CA TYR A 132 5.30 3.46 -10.84
C TYR A 132 4.76 3.78 -12.25
N SER A 133 5.05 2.95 -13.24
CA SER A 133 4.52 3.14 -14.61
C SER A 133 2.98 3.09 -14.63
N TYR A 134 2.35 2.18 -13.86
CA TYR A 134 0.89 2.13 -13.75
C TYR A 134 0.34 3.30 -12.95
N LEU A 135 0.97 3.69 -11.86
CA LEU A 135 0.62 4.88 -11.08
C LEU A 135 0.54 6.13 -11.96
N VAL A 136 1.60 6.40 -12.74
CA VAL A 136 1.65 7.54 -13.68
C VAL A 136 0.54 7.46 -14.73
N LYS A 137 0.30 6.27 -15.30
CA LYS A 137 -0.77 6.08 -16.29
C LYS A 137 -2.15 6.30 -15.68
N ASN A 138 -2.36 5.86 -14.44
CA ASN A 138 -3.62 6.00 -13.73
C ASN A 138 -3.91 7.46 -13.35
N ILE A 139 -2.91 8.21 -12.90
CA ILE A 139 -3.01 9.67 -12.68
C ILE A 139 -3.43 10.38 -13.97
N LYS A 140 -2.73 10.10 -15.08
CA LYS A 140 -3.02 10.70 -16.40
C LYS A 140 -4.42 10.32 -16.92
N LEU A 141 -4.85 9.07 -16.72
CA LEU A 141 -6.16 8.58 -17.18
C LEU A 141 -7.33 9.35 -16.57
N ASN A 142 -7.13 9.92 -15.37
CA ASN A 142 -8.11 10.70 -14.64
C ASN A 142 -7.92 12.22 -14.76
N ASN A 143 -6.91 12.68 -15.48
CA ASN A 143 -6.55 14.10 -15.59
C ASN A 143 -6.30 14.76 -14.22
N TYR A 144 -5.71 14.03 -13.27
CA TYR A 144 -5.37 14.54 -11.95
C TYR A 144 -4.05 15.34 -11.97
N ASN A 145 -4.10 16.57 -12.49
CA ASN A 145 -2.91 17.43 -12.64
C ASN A 145 -2.29 17.83 -11.30
N GLN A 146 -3.05 17.78 -10.21
CA GLN A 146 -2.60 18.05 -8.83
C GLN A 146 -1.85 16.87 -8.20
N ALA A 147 -1.78 15.70 -8.85
CA ALA A 147 -1.05 14.53 -8.37
C ALA A 147 0.29 14.37 -9.11
N SER A 148 1.36 14.25 -8.35
CA SER A 148 2.73 14.03 -8.85
C SER A 148 3.27 12.71 -8.32
N ALA A 149 3.83 11.88 -9.19
CA ALA A 149 4.43 10.59 -8.84
C ALA A 149 5.97 10.65 -8.93
N PHE A 150 6.64 9.98 -8.00
CA PHE A 150 8.11 9.92 -7.89
C PHE A 150 8.56 8.47 -7.76
N GLN A 151 9.45 8.05 -8.67
CA GLN A 151 10.01 6.69 -8.66
C GLN A 151 11.15 6.60 -7.63
N LYS A 152 10.82 6.67 -6.35
CA LYS A 152 11.77 6.66 -5.22
C LYS A 152 11.13 5.97 -4.02
N ALA A 153 11.97 5.34 -3.21
CA ALA A 153 11.58 4.96 -1.85
C ALA A 153 11.85 6.12 -0.88
N VAL A 154 10.98 6.29 0.10
CA VAL A 154 11.26 7.19 1.22
C VAL A 154 11.97 6.39 2.31
N SER A 155 13.06 6.95 2.85
CA SER A 155 13.93 6.28 3.82
C SER A 155 14.60 7.32 4.72
N ASP A 156 15.45 6.84 5.64
CA ASP A 156 16.22 7.65 6.59
C ASP A 156 17.29 8.55 5.94
N LYS A 157 17.68 8.22 4.71
CA LYS A 157 18.74 8.96 3.98
C LYS A 157 18.55 8.89 2.47
N LYS A 158 19.10 9.87 1.78
CA LYS A 158 19.25 9.87 0.33
C LYS A 158 20.33 8.89 -0.09
N GLY A 159 20.06 8.08 -1.11
CA GLY A 159 21.03 7.11 -1.62
C GLY A 159 20.41 6.10 -2.58
N LYS A 160 20.92 4.87 -2.51
CA LYS A 160 20.41 3.71 -3.24
C LYS A 160 20.29 2.52 -2.29
N THR A 161 19.32 1.68 -2.54
CA THR A 161 19.13 0.40 -1.83
C THR A 161 18.59 -0.65 -2.79
N LYS A 162 18.51 -1.89 -2.33
CA LYS A 162 17.87 -2.97 -3.10
C LYS A 162 16.41 -3.10 -2.70
N LEU A 163 15.54 -3.20 -3.71
CA LEU A 163 14.16 -3.60 -3.55
C LEU A 163 14.04 -5.06 -3.96
N TYR A 164 13.61 -5.91 -3.07
CA TYR A 164 13.35 -7.33 -3.32
C TYR A 164 11.94 -7.49 -3.88
N ILE A 165 11.87 -8.15 -5.03
CA ILE A 165 10.63 -8.24 -5.82
C ILE A 165 9.86 -9.47 -5.41
N CYS A 166 8.66 -9.27 -4.92
CA CYS A 166 7.69 -10.34 -4.77
C CYS A 166 7.10 -10.67 -6.15
N ASP A 167 7.27 -11.92 -6.59
CA ASP A 167 6.78 -12.40 -7.89
C ASP A 167 5.32 -12.87 -7.85
N TYR A 168 4.71 -12.80 -6.68
CA TYR A 168 3.35 -13.26 -6.42
C TYR A 168 2.34 -12.12 -6.26
N ASP A 169 2.73 -11.03 -5.60
CA ASP A 169 1.88 -9.86 -5.36
C ASP A 169 2.72 -8.58 -5.36
N THR A 170 2.30 -7.61 -6.14
CA THR A 170 3.02 -6.34 -6.27
C THR A 170 2.89 -5.43 -5.05
N GLY A 171 2.01 -5.75 -4.12
CA GLY A 171 1.88 -5.08 -2.84
C GLY A 171 2.98 -5.46 -1.83
N HIS A 172 3.74 -6.53 -2.08
CA HIS A 172 4.68 -7.09 -1.09
C HIS A 172 6.15 -6.94 -1.51
N HIS A 173 6.49 -5.93 -2.28
CA HIS A 173 7.89 -5.58 -2.54
C HIS A 173 8.49 -4.91 -1.31
N THR A 174 9.67 -5.36 -0.87
CA THR A 174 10.30 -4.83 0.34
C THR A 174 11.77 -4.55 0.15
N ILE A 175 12.30 -3.57 0.87
CA ILE A 175 13.75 -3.33 0.96
C ILE A 175 14.44 -4.23 1.98
N ASN A 176 13.67 -5.06 2.70
CA ASN A 176 14.19 -6.06 3.62
C ASN A 176 14.84 -7.21 2.85
N LYS A 177 16.11 -7.51 3.16
CA LYS A 177 16.79 -8.67 2.58
C LYS A 177 16.13 -9.94 3.09
N PRO A 178 15.57 -10.79 2.22
CA PRO A 178 14.95 -12.03 2.65
C PRO A 178 15.98 -12.99 3.24
N THR A 179 15.65 -13.60 4.36
CA THR A 179 16.49 -14.61 5.05
C THR A 179 16.02 -16.04 4.80
N GLY A 180 15.21 -16.24 3.76
CA GLY A 180 14.63 -17.54 3.41
C GLY A 180 13.31 -17.38 2.67
N ILE A 181 12.44 -18.39 2.77
CA ILE A 181 11.10 -18.32 2.22
C ILE A 181 10.26 -17.48 3.19
N GLU A 182 9.93 -16.26 2.77
CA GLU A 182 9.06 -15.37 3.55
C GLU A 182 7.62 -15.83 3.43
N ALA A 183 6.95 -16.00 4.57
CA ALA A 183 5.52 -16.28 4.61
C ALA A 183 4.77 -14.96 4.68
N TYR A 184 4.19 -14.54 3.58
CA TYR A 184 3.21 -13.45 3.56
C TYR A 184 1.81 -14.04 3.57
N SER A 185 0.91 -13.40 4.26
CA SER A 185 -0.46 -13.76 4.67
C SER A 185 -1.26 -14.86 3.94
N ARG A 186 -0.88 -15.31 2.76
CA ARG A 186 -1.57 -16.39 2.01
C ARG A 186 -0.64 -17.28 1.19
N GLY A 187 0.66 -17.30 1.47
CA GLY A 187 1.58 -18.13 0.70
C GLY A 187 3.04 -17.78 0.99
N ARG A 188 3.92 -18.62 0.48
CA ARG A 188 5.36 -18.40 0.56
C ARG A 188 5.77 -17.53 -0.62
N ALA A 189 6.18 -16.30 -0.38
CA ALA A 189 6.80 -15.46 -1.39
C ALA A 189 8.29 -15.77 -1.47
N VAL A 190 8.79 -15.98 -2.67
CA VAL A 190 10.23 -16.17 -2.92
C VAL A 190 10.76 -14.86 -3.46
N LEU A 191 11.52 -14.15 -2.64
CA LEU A 191 12.13 -12.87 -3.01
C LEU A 191 13.56 -13.11 -3.55
N GLU A 192 13.66 -13.83 -4.68
CA GLU A 192 14.96 -14.17 -5.28
C GLU A 192 15.54 -13.02 -6.11
N LYS A 193 14.70 -12.12 -6.59
CA LYS A 193 15.10 -11.02 -7.46
C LYS A 193 15.13 -9.71 -6.69
N SER A 194 16.13 -8.90 -6.94
CA SER A 194 16.19 -7.53 -6.45
C SER A 194 16.57 -6.57 -7.58
N ILE A 195 16.15 -5.33 -7.44
CA ILE A 195 16.52 -4.21 -8.29
C ILE A 195 17.12 -3.09 -7.42
N ASP A 196 18.00 -2.29 -8.00
CA ASP A 196 18.49 -1.08 -7.35
C ASP A 196 17.45 0.04 -7.49
N ILE A 197 17.13 0.69 -6.38
CA ILE A 197 16.20 1.82 -6.32
C ILE A 197 16.85 3.02 -5.64
N GLU A 198 16.37 4.22 -5.97
CA GLU A 198 16.78 5.44 -5.29
C GLU A 198 15.98 5.64 -4.01
N THR A 199 16.65 6.16 -2.98
CA THR A 199 16.04 6.59 -1.72
C THR A 199 16.15 8.11 -1.54
N ILE A 200 15.17 8.68 -0.81
CA ILE A 200 15.13 10.08 -0.44
C ILE A 200 14.54 10.23 0.95
N THR A 201 14.89 11.30 1.68
CA THR A 201 14.14 11.70 2.88
C THR A 201 13.01 12.65 2.49
N LEU A 202 11.88 12.59 3.18
CA LEU A 202 10.82 13.59 2.97
C LEU A 202 11.26 14.97 3.45
N ASP A 203 12.07 15.02 4.49
CA ASP A 203 12.63 16.28 5.00
C ASP A 203 13.45 17.02 3.92
N ASP A 204 14.29 16.29 3.16
CA ASP A 204 15.03 16.88 2.03
C ASP A 204 14.11 17.23 0.85
N PHE A 205 13.13 16.39 0.57
CA PHE A 205 12.20 16.61 -0.54
C PHE A 205 11.36 17.87 -0.37
N PHE A 206 10.92 18.14 0.86
CA PHE A 206 10.12 19.32 1.20
C PHE A 206 10.94 20.50 1.72
N LYS A 207 12.28 20.39 1.79
CA LYS A 207 13.15 21.48 2.22
C LYS A 207 12.97 22.73 1.38
N GLY A 208 12.71 23.86 2.02
CA GLY A 208 12.49 25.15 1.36
C GLY A 208 11.10 25.32 0.72
N LYS A 209 10.21 24.35 0.87
CA LYS A 209 8.80 24.48 0.50
C LYS A 209 8.03 24.96 1.72
N GLU A 210 7.22 26.00 1.58
CA GLU A 210 6.37 26.53 2.67
C GLU A 210 5.12 25.68 2.92
N GLU A 211 4.97 24.60 2.19
CA GLU A 211 3.79 23.74 2.18
C GLU A 211 3.77 22.80 3.38
N SER A 212 2.63 22.72 4.04
CA SER A 212 2.40 21.79 5.17
C SER A 212 1.64 20.56 4.68
N ILE A 213 2.14 19.38 5.01
CA ILE A 213 1.45 18.12 4.70
C ILE A 213 0.28 17.94 5.66
N ASP A 214 -0.93 17.75 5.13
CA ASP A 214 -2.14 17.55 5.95
C ASP A 214 -2.34 16.06 6.27
N VAL A 215 -2.13 15.19 5.29
CA VAL A 215 -2.33 13.74 5.45
C VAL A 215 -1.20 12.94 4.80
N THR A 216 -0.74 11.89 5.49
CA THR A 216 0.19 10.89 4.94
C THR A 216 -0.41 9.50 5.02
N LYS A 217 -0.43 8.74 3.92
CA LYS A 217 -0.57 7.26 3.95
C LYS A 217 0.84 6.67 3.88
N MET A 218 1.15 5.74 4.76
CA MET A 218 2.43 5.03 4.81
C MET A 218 2.17 3.54 4.78
N ASP A 219 2.62 2.91 3.71
CA ASP A 219 2.49 1.48 3.43
C ASP A 219 3.75 1.05 2.66
N VAL A 220 4.80 0.76 3.39
CA VAL A 220 6.17 0.62 2.84
C VAL A 220 6.82 -0.72 3.19
N GLU A 221 5.99 -1.70 3.55
CA GLU A 221 6.36 -3.12 3.68
C GLU A 221 7.61 -3.35 4.54
N GLY A 222 7.57 -2.80 5.78
CA GLY A 222 8.61 -2.95 6.80
C GLY A 222 9.60 -1.78 6.89
N ALA A 223 9.56 -0.82 5.96
CA ALA A 223 10.43 0.35 5.99
C ALA A 223 9.86 1.52 6.81
N GLU A 224 8.80 1.31 7.60
CA GLU A 224 8.08 2.36 8.34
C GLU A 224 9.01 3.14 9.28
N ALA A 225 9.90 2.44 10.01
CA ALA A 225 10.83 3.07 10.94
C ALA A 225 11.88 3.95 10.23
N LEU A 226 12.40 3.49 9.08
CA LEU A 226 13.32 4.27 8.25
C LEU A 226 12.63 5.47 7.62
N THR A 227 11.40 5.27 7.14
CA THR A 227 10.58 6.34 6.58
C THR A 227 10.26 7.41 7.62
N LEU A 228 9.90 7.00 8.84
CA LEU A 228 9.66 7.91 9.96
C LEU A 228 10.90 8.75 10.30
N ALA A 229 12.08 8.12 10.30
CA ALA A 229 13.35 8.83 10.51
C ALA A 229 13.63 9.86 9.41
N GLY A 230 13.26 9.56 8.16
CA GLY A 230 13.42 10.48 7.03
C GLY A 230 12.42 11.64 6.95
N MET A 231 11.49 11.72 7.91
CA MET A 231 10.50 12.81 8.02
C MET A 231 10.44 13.44 9.42
N ASP A 232 11.50 13.30 10.20
CA ASP A 232 11.57 13.76 11.61
C ASP A 232 11.26 15.26 11.75
N ASN A 233 11.83 16.11 10.88
CA ASN A 233 11.57 17.56 10.92
C ASN A 233 10.11 17.88 10.58
N ILE A 234 9.53 17.20 9.59
CA ILE A 234 8.11 17.31 9.23
C ILE A 234 7.25 16.94 10.43
N LEU A 235 7.55 15.80 11.05
CA LEU A 235 6.82 15.30 12.22
C LEU A 235 6.89 16.24 13.41
N ARG A 236 8.05 16.83 13.69
CA ARG A 236 8.21 17.78 14.81
C ARG A 236 7.53 19.13 14.58
N LYS A 237 7.60 19.63 13.36
CA LYS A 237 7.10 20.97 13.00
C LYS A 237 5.61 20.97 12.69
N ASN A 238 5.12 19.98 11.96
CA ASN A 238 3.74 19.93 11.49
C ASN A 238 2.81 19.31 12.53
N LYS A 239 2.19 20.17 13.33
CA LYS A 239 1.27 19.73 14.40
C LYS A 239 -0.10 19.26 13.88
N LYS A 240 -0.46 19.60 12.64
CA LYS A 240 -1.77 19.24 12.04
C LYS A 240 -1.73 17.94 11.25
N LEU A 241 -0.54 17.39 11.01
CA LEU A 241 -0.36 16.18 10.25
C LEU A 241 -1.17 15.02 10.82
N LYS A 242 -1.93 14.36 9.96
CA LYS A 242 -2.61 13.08 10.21
C LYS A 242 -1.95 11.99 9.40
N MET A 243 -1.88 10.78 9.96
CA MET A 243 -1.20 9.67 9.30
C MET A 243 -2.08 8.42 9.29
N PHE A 244 -2.01 7.71 8.18
CA PHE A 244 -2.48 6.33 8.04
C PHE A 244 -1.24 5.46 7.87
N ILE A 245 -1.05 4.49 8.74
CA ILE A 245 0.14 3.62 8.72
C ILE A 245 -0.32 2.17 8.68
N GLU A 246 0.18 1.41 7.69
CA GLU A 246 0.15 -0.04 7.76
C GLU A 246 1.30 -0.49 8.65
N PHE A 247 0.99 -0.89 9.88
CA PHE A 247 1.99 -1.27 10.87
C PHE A 247 2.21 -2.77 10.84
N PHE A 248 3.40 -3.18 10.41
CA PHE A 248 3.79 -4.58 10.30
C PHE A 248 5.00 -4.89 11.21
N PRO A 249 4.80 -5.21 12.50
CA PRO A 249 5.89 -5.38 13.47
C PRO A 249 6.98 -6.34 13.01
N LEU A 250 6.58 -7.50 12.49
CA LEU A 250 7.52 -8.53 12.04
C LEU A 250 8.47 -8.03 10.96
N LEU A 251 7.98 -7.22 9.99
CA LEU A 251 8.82 -6.69 8.92
C LEU A 251 9.72 -5.57 9.45
N ILE A 252 9.25 -4.72 10.34
CA ILE A 252 10.05 -3.68 11.00
C ILE A 252 11.23 -4.30 11.75
N GLU A 253 10.98 -5.39 12.50
CA GLU A 253 12.02 -6.09 13.26
C GLU A 253 13.02 -6.79 12.34
N LYS A 254 12.57 -7.38 11.24
CA LYS A 254 13.46 -7.95 10.22
C LYS A 254 14.35 -6.90 9.55
N MET A 255 13.91 -5.65 9.50
CA MET A 255 14.73 -4.51 9.06
C MET A 255 15.76 -4.06 10.08
N GLY A 256 15.82 -4.69 11.27
CA GLY A 256 16.72 -4.33 12.35
C GLY A 256 16.25 -3.14 13.19
N SER A 257 15.01 -2.72 13.03
CA SER A 257 14.37 -1.69 13.85
C SER A 257 13.47 -2.35 14.89
N SER A 258 13.25 -1.67 16.04
CA SER A 258 12.30 -2.14 17.05
C SER A 258 10.90 -1.61 16.75
N SER A 259 9.94 -2.52 16.63
CA SER A 259 8.52 -2.16 16.46
C SER A 259 7.95 -1.44 17.70
N GLU A 260 8.41 -1.82 18.91
CA GLU A 260 8.05 -1.13 20.14
C GLU A 260 8.62 0.29 20.19
N GLU A 261 9.88 0.48 19.77
CA GLU A 261 10.51 1.79 19.70
C GLU A 261 9.84 2.70 18.67
N PHE A 262 9.42 2.14 17.53
CA PHE A 262 8.64 2.85 16.51
C PHE A 262 7.34 3.42 17.12
N ILE A 263 6.56 2.62 17.84
CA ILE A 263 5.34 3.07 18.50
C ILE A 263 5.63 4.06 19.63
N ASN A 264 6.70 3.84 20.41
CA ASN A 264 7.11 4.78 21.45
C ASN A 264 7.43 6.18 20.88
N LYS A 265 8.14 6.25 19.75
CA LYS A 265 8.40 7.52 19.07
C LYS A 265 7.12 8.23 18.65
N LEU A 266 6.16 7.50 18.09
CA LEU A 266 4.87 8.07 17.69
C LEU A 266 4.11 8.66 18.88
N LEU A 267 4.02 7.90 19.96
CA LEU A 267 3.29 8.32 21.18
C LEU A 267 4.01 9.41 21.97
N LYS A 268 5.31 9.22 22.24
CA LYS A 268 6.06 10.06 23.19
C LYS A 268 6.80 11.20 22.55
N ASP A 269 7.50 10.97 21.42
CA ASP A 269 8.34 12.01 20.80
C ASP A 269 7.50 12.93 19.92
N TYR A 270 6.61 12.34 19.12
CA TYR A 270 5.77 13.10 18.18
C TYR A 270 4.38 13.44 18.74
N LYS A 271 4.00 12.88 19.91
CA LYS A 271 2.73 13.18 20.61
C LYS A 271 1.48 12.87 19.77
N PHE A 272 1.48 11.79 19.02
CA PHE A 272 0.28 11.33 18.35
C PHE A 272 -0.66 10.55 19.29
N SER A 273 -1.95 10.76 19.14
CA SER A 273 -2.97 9.78 19.52
C SER A 273 -3.04 8.73 18.44
N ILE A 274 -3.03 7.46 18.79
CA ILE A 274 -3.05 6.33 17.88
C ILE A 274 -4.39 5.62 17.98
N PHE A 275 -5.01 5.37 16.83
CA PHE A 275 -6.27 4.66 16.71
C PHE A 275 -6.09 3.44 15.82
N VAL A 276 -6.64 2.30 16.23
CA VAL A 276 -6.65 1.10 15.40
C VAL A 276 -7.85 1.14 14.45
N ILE A 277 -7.57 0.96 13.17
CA ILE A 277 -8.59 0.82 12.14
C ILE A 277 -8.99 -0.66 12.07
N PRO A 278 -10.27 -1.01 12.26
CA PRO A 278 -10.71 -2.40 12.23
C PRO A 278 -10.57 -2.99 10.82
N GLU A 279 -10.05 -4.20 10.71
CA GLU A 279 -9.93 -4.93 9.43
C GLU A 279 -11.26 -5.58 8.99
N ASP A 280 -12.27 -5.59 9.84
CA ASP A 280 -13.56 -6.22 9.51
C ASP A 280 -14.29 -5.43 8.42
N TYR A 281 -14.51 -6.07 7.27
CA TYR A 281 -15.27 -5.52 6.15
C TYR A 281 -16.71 -5.12 6.50
N ASN A 282 -17.26 -5.64 7.60
CA ASN A 282 -18.60 -5.35 8.09
C ASN A 282 -18.60 -4.31 9.21
N ALA A 283 -17.43 -3.97 9.75
CA ALA A 283 -17.35 -2.99 10.83
C ALA A 283 -17.78 -1.60 10.34
N LYS A 284 -18.79 -1.04 10.99
CA LYS A 284 -19.11 0.38 10.85
C LYS A 284 -18.10 1.18 11.64
N ILE A 285 -17.40 2.11 10.98
CA ILE A 285 -16.48 3.04 11.67
C ILE A 285 -17.34 4.12 12.34
N GLU A 286 -17.99 3.75 13.43
CA GLU A 286 -18.74 4.71 14.26
C GLU A 286 -17.83 5.34 15.31
N LYS A 287 -16.89 4.56 15.85
CA LYS A 287 -15.92 5.03 16.84
C LYS A 287 -14.62 4.23 16.70
N LEU A 288 -13.51 4.91 16.47
CA LEU A 288 -12.19 4.29 16.51
C LEU A 288 -11.78 4.05 17.97
N ARG A 289 -11.10 2.93 18.22
CA ARG A 289 -10.48 2.65 19.52
C ARG A 289 -9.15 3.36 19.59
N GLU A 290 -9.03 4.32 20.51
CA GLU A 290 -7.74 4.94 20.85
C GLU A 290 -6.90 3.97 21.66
N ILE A 291 -5.62 3.91 21.36
CA ILE A 291 -4.61 3.10 22.03
C ILE A 291 -3.58 4.05 22.66
N ASN A 292 -3.30 3.85 23.93
CA ASN A 292 -2.47 4.77 24.70
C ASN A 292 -1.12 4.17 25.11
N THR A 293 -0.93 2.86 24.91
CA THR A 293 0.30 2.17 25.30
C THR A 293 0.86 1.30 24.18
N VAL A 294 2.18 1.14 24.20
CA VAL A 294 2.89 0.22 23.29
C VAL A 294 2.39 -1.21 23.47
N GLU A 295 2.23 -1.62 24.74
CA GLU A 295 1.80 -2.97 25.09
C GLU A 295 0.44 -3.33 24.47
N GLU A 296 -0.52 -2.41 24.49
CA GLU A 296 -1.83 -2.63 23.84
C GLU A 296 -1.68 -2.90 22.34
N ILE A 297 -0.85 -2.10 21.62
CA ILE A 297 -0.63 -2.28 20.17
C ILE A 297 0.06 -3.61 19.92
N MET A 298 1.12 -3.91 20.65
CA MET A 298 1.87 -5.15 20.48
C MET A 298 1.03 -6.39 20.80
N ASN A 299 0.13 -6.31 21.78
CA ASN A 299 -0.80 -7.39 22.11
C ASN A 299 -1.83 -7.62 20.98
N LEU A 300 -2.26 -6.58 20.26
CA LEU A 300 -3.12 -6.73 19.07
C LEU A 300 -2.41 -7.44 17.93
N CYS A 301 -1.08 -7.35 17.87
CA CYS A 301 -0.26 -8.00 16.84
C CYS A 301 0.21 -9.41 17.25
N LYS A 302 0.07 -9.83 18.53
CA LYS A 302 0.52 -11.15 19.00
C LYS A 302 -0.18 -12.29 18.26
N GLY A 303 0.63 -13.24 17.76
CA GLY A 303 0.15 -14.41 17.04
C GLY A 303 -0.42 -14.10 15.66
N LYS A 304 -0.32 -12.86 15.21
CA LYS A 304 -0.68 -12.45 13.86
C LYS A 304 0.60 -12.32 13.05
N GLU A 305 0.70 -13.05 11.97
CA GLU A 305 1.71 -12.83 10.92
C GLU A 305 1.32 -11.63 10.04
N TYR A 306 0.49 -10.71 10.55
CA TYR A 306 -0.18 -9.68 9.77
C TYR A 306 0.09 -8.30 10.33
N HIS A 307 -0.11 -7.33 9.46
CA HIS A 307 -0.17 -5.92 9.79
C HIS A 307 -1.48 -5.54 10.47
N ILE A 308 -1.48 -4.37 11.10
CA ILE A 308 -2.69 -3.65 11.52
C ILE A 308 -2.64 -2.24 10.94
N ASN A 309 -3.81 -1.73 10.56
CA ASN A 309 -3.91 -0.37 10.08
C ASN A 309 -4.11 0.59 11.25
N LEU A 310 -3.30 1.64 11.32
CA LEU A 310 -3.32 2.68 12.34
C LEU A 310 -3.72 4.02 11.71
N PHE A 311 -4.55 4.78 12.42
CA PHE A 311 -4.79 6.18 12.17
C PHE A 311 -4.18 7.01 13.31
N LEU A 312 -3.47 8.07 12.97
CA LEU A 312 -2.77 8.92 13.91
C LEU A 312 -3.18 10.38 13.70
N GLU A 313 -3.49 11.06 14.78
CA GLU A 313 -3.65 12.50 14.81
C GLU A 313 -3.17 13.08 16.14
N ARG A 314 -2.91 14.38 16.20
CA ARG A 314 -2.59 15.02 17.47
C ARG A 314 -3.82 15.65 18.06
N LYS A 315 -4.00 15.48 19.37
CA LYS A 315 -4.98 16.26 20.13
C LYS A 315 -4.44 17.67 20.26
N TRP A 316 -5.27 18.64 19.95
CA TRP A 316 -5.00 20.05 20.23
C TRP A 316 -5.22 20.27 21.71
N GLU A 317 -4.22 20.81 22.39
CA GLU A 317 -4.38 21.40 23.71
C GLU A 317 -5.06 22.77 23.59
#